data_cd0f9202efd0020191a6e0dece13c9c1
#
_entry.id   cd0f9202efd0020191a6e0dece13c9c1
#
_cell.length_a   1.000
_cell.length_b   1.000
_cell.length_c   1.000
_cell.angle_alpha   90.00
_cell.angle_beta   90.00
_cell.angle_gamma   90.00
#
_symmetry.space_group_name_H-M   'P 1'
#
loop_
_entity.id
_entity.type
_entity.pdbx_description
1 polymer ?
#
loop_
_entity_poly.entity_id
_entity_poly.type
_entity_poly.pdbx_seq_one_letter_code
_entity_poly.pdbx_strand_id
1 'polypeptide(L)'
;MTSLIQDRPVGVNARALCTLQDLTDRPRVGFRGTQSAEYLTARGFNLPDAPNRAVTQADGSHVARLSQTEFLLLGSPLDNGQRIADEEARWELDHSANYLMPREDSHAWLQLSGACISRVMAKLCGVDLRPEAFAAGSVAQTSAARINVIVINLGVQTEPCFQILFDRASLAYFKDAMLDAMTEFGGRYL
;
A
#
# COMPACT_ATOMS: atom_id res chain seq x y z
N MET A 1 4.63 34.29 -45.59
CA MET A 1 4.83 32.88 -45.15
C MET A 1 4.14 32.73 -43.82
N THR A 2 2.91 32.16 -43.88
CA THR A 2 2.04 32.07 -42.71
C THR A 2 2.18 30.62 -42.20
N SER A 3 2.75 30.47 -41.00
CA SER A 3 2.89 29.16 -40.34
C SER A 3 1.54 28.74 -39.79
N LEU A 4 0.99 27.68 -40.34
CA LEU A 4 -0.19 26.96 -39.82
C LEU A 4 0.26 26.10 -38.65
N ILE A 5 0.07 26.56 -37.42
CA ILE A 5 0.06 25.71 -36.24
C ILE A 5 -1.26 24.94 -36.30
N GLN A 6 -1.21 23.69 -36.72
CA GLN A 6 -2.36 22.77 -36.61
C GLN A 6 -2.57 22.43 -35.14
N ASP A 7 -3.63 23.00 -34.55
CA ASP A 7 -4.23 22.51 -33.32
C ASP A 7 -4.63 21.04 -33.52
N ARG A 8 -3.89 20.13 -32.90
CA ARG A 8 -4.33 18.75 -32.76
C ARG A 8 -5.49 18.74 -31.75
N PRO A 9 -6.66 18.21 -32.11
CA PRO A 9 -7.72 18.03 -31.13
C PRO A 9 -7.19 17.09 -30.03
N VAL A 10 -7.23 17.56 -28.79
CA VAL A 10 -7.00 16.74 -27.60
C VAL A 10 -8.09 15.67 -27.60
N GLY A 11 -7.73 14.45 -27.98
CA GLY A 11 -8.62 13.31 -28.06
C GLY A 11 -9.28 13.04 -26.72
N VAL A 12 -10.57 13.08 -26.73
CA VAL A 12 -11.50 12.75 -25.65
C VAL A 12 -11.26 11.28 -25.23
N ASN A 13 -11.12 11.05 -23.90
CA ASN A 13 -11.04 9.74 -23.24
C ASN A 13 -9.72 8.96 -23.33
N ALA A 14 -8.59 9.56 -23.01
CA ALA A 14 -7.47 8.77 -22.53
C ALA A 14 -7.84 8.21 -21.13
N ARG A 15 -8.14 6.92 -21.04
CA ARG A 15 -8.32 6.20 -19.78
C ARG A 15 -7.06 6.44 -18.94
N ALA A 16 -7.20 6.95 -17.72
CA ALA A 16 -6.06 7.17 -16.84
C ALA A 16 -5.24 5.88 -16.72
N LEU A 17 -3.93 5.97 -17.00
CA LEU A 17 -3.05 4.80 -16.95
C LEU A 17 -2.72 4.40 -15.51
N CYS A 18 -2.97 5.29 -14.54
CA CYS A 18 -2.86 5.03 -13.11
C CYS A 18 -3.81 5.92 -12.30
N THR A 19 -4.17 5.45 -11.12
CA THR A 19 -4.98 6.18 -10.15
C THR A 19 -4.32 6.13 -8.77
N LEU A 20 -4.46 7.22 -8.02
CA LEU A 20 -4.05 7.33 -6.63
C LEU A 20 -5.31 7.50 -5.78
N GLN A 21 -5.45 6.68 -4.74
CA GLN A 21 -6.55 6.76 -3.79
C GLN A 21 -6.01 6.90 -2.37
N ASP A 22 -6.63 7.77 -1.58
CA ASP A 22 -6.32 7.89 -0.15
C ASP A 22 -7.17 6.89 0.65
N LEU A 23 -6.52 6.01 1.38
CA LEU A 23 -7.11 5.01 2.27
C LEU A 23 -6.73 5.28 3.73
N THR A 24 -6.23 6.48 4.04
CA THR A 24 -5.70 6.84 5.37
C THR A 24 -6.74 6.71 6.49
N ASP A 25 -8.03 6.79 6.17
CA ASP A 25 -9.10 6.62 7.17
C ASP A 25 -9.58 5.16 7.31
N ARG A 26 -8.98 4.20 6.59
CA ARG A 26 -9.31 2.78 6.76
C ARG A 26 -8.55 2.15 7.91
N PRO A 27 -9.19 1.23 8.67
CA PRO A 27 -8.57 0.49 9.76
C PRO A 27 -7.31 -0.27 9.32
N ARG A 28 -6.26 -0.12 10.11
CA ARG A 28 -4.99 -0.83 9.99
C ARG A 28 -4.29 -0.90 11.33
N VAL A 29 -3.72 -2.04 11.63
CA VAL A 29 -3.05 -2.28 12.90
C VAL A 29 -1.77 -3.08 12.70
N GLY A 30 -0.80 -2.90 13.56
CA GLY A 30 0.42 -3.71 13.62
C GLY A 30 0.43 -4.61 14.86
N PHE A 31 1.12 -5.73 14.73
CA PHE A 31 1.46 -6.59 15.85
C PHE A 31 2.93 -6.92 15.82
N ARG A 32 3.60 -6.83 16.97
CA ARG A 32 5.03 -7.12 17.08
C ARG A 32 5.35 -7.89 18.35
N GLY A 33 6.09 -8.97 18.19
CA GLY A 33 6.55 -9.81 19.30
C GLY A 33 6.77 -11.25 18.84
N THR A 34 7.49 -12.02 19.63
CA THR A 34 7.83 -13.41 19.31
C THR A 34 6.59 -14.32 19.24
N GLN A 35 5.50 -13.94 19.89
CA GLN A 35 4.22 -14.68 19.89
C GLN A 35 3.15 -14.05 18.98
N SER A 36 3.48 -12.98 18.22
CA SER A 36 2.50 -12.34 17.33
C SER A 36 2.01 -13.25 16.22
N ALA A 37 2.87 -14.13 15.67
CA ALA A 37 2.46 -15.09 14.65
C ALA A 37 1.43 -16.10 15.20
N GLU A 38 1.68 -16.64 16.39
CA GLU A 38 0.78 -17.57 17.07
C GLU A 38 -0.57 -16.91 17.39
N TYR A 39 -0.52 -15.70 17.95
CA TYR A 39 -1.71 -14.90 18.25
C TYR A 39 -2.58 -14.66 17.00
N LEU A 40 -2.00 -14.21 15.90
CA LEU A 40 -2.74 -13.93 14.67
C LEU A 40 -3.29 -15.20 14.03
N THR A 41 -2.54 -16.30 14.07
CA THR A 41 -2.99 -17.60 13.55
C THR A 41 -4.21 -18.10 14.36
N ALA A 42 -4.20 -17.98 15.69
CA ALA A 42 -5.32 -18.33 16.54
C ALA A 42 -6.57 -17.48 16.27
N ARG A 43 -6.40 -16.26 15.72
CA ARG A 43 -7.49 -15.36 15.27
C ARG A 43 -7.94 -15.63 13.84
N GLY A 44 -7.43 -16.69 13.20
CA GLY A 44 -7.83 -17.13 11.87
C GLY A 44 -7.23 -16.32 10.73
N PHE A 45 -6.08 -15.64 10.95
CA PHE A 45 -5.32 -15.02 9.88
C PHE A 45 -4.36 -16.02 9.24
N ASN A 46 -4.35 -16.05 7.92
CA ASN A 46 -3.27 -16.66 7.15
C ASN A 46 -2.07 -15.72 7.14
N LEU A 47 -0.91 -16.24 7.53
CA LEU A 47 0.31 -15.42 7.62
C LEU A 47 1.26 -15.73 6.46
N PRO A 48 2.01 -14.71 5.97
CA PRO A 48 3.13 -14.96 5.07
C PRO A 48 4.21 -15.80 5.74
N ASP A 49 4.78 -16.74 4.99
CA ASP A 49 5.82 -17.67 5.44
C ASP A 49 7.18 -17.00 5.71
N ALA A 50 7.45 -15.86 5.09
CA ALA A 50 8.71 -15.14 5.21
C ALA A 50 8.50 -13.62 5.39
N PRO A 51 9.48 -12.91 5.98
CA PRO A 51 9.52 -11.45 5.98
C PRO A 51 9.49 -10.86 4.56
N ASN A 52 8.99 -9.63 4.46
CA ASN A 52 8.80 -8.91 3.22
C ASN A 52 7.86 -9.62 2.23
N ARG A 53 6.86 -10.30 2.80
CA ARG A 53 5.75 -10.93 2.06
C ARG A 53 4.40 -10.48 2.61
N ALA A 54 3.39 -10.55 1.76
CA ALA A 54 2.01 -10.27 2.12
C ALA A 54 1.08 -11.31 1.52
N VAL A 55 -0.03 -11.57 2.22
CA VAL A 55 -1.12 -12.44 1.76
C VAL A 55 -2.46 -11.74 1.90
N THR A 56 -3.33 -11.97 0.94
CA THR A 56 -4.73 -11.52 0.99
C THR A 56 -5.58 -12.59 1.65
N GLN A 57 -6.42 -12.18 2.59
CA GLN A 57 -7.36 -13.06 3.30
C GLN A 57 -8.63 -13.26 2.47
N ALA A 58 -9.42 -14.27 2.83
CA ALA A 58 -10.69 -14.56 2.15
C ALA A 58 -11.71 -13.42 2.20
N ASP A 59 -11.65 -12.58 3.22
CA ASP A 59 -12.49 -11.37 3.39
C ASP A 59 -11.94 -10.14 2.68
N GLY A 60 -10.83 -10.27 1.95
CA GLY A 60 -10.17 -9.17 1.23
C GLY A 60 -9.29 -8.29 2.10
N SER A 61 -9.14 -8.54 3.41
CA SER A 61 -8.11 -7.90 4.22
C SER A 61 -6.72 -8.45 3.87
N HIS A 62 -5.66 -7.77 4.30
CA HIS A 62 -4.30 -8.18 3.96
C HIS A 62 -3.42 -8.26 5.20
N VAL A 63 -2.53 -9.24 5.21
CA VAL A 63 -1.48 -9.36 6.23
C VAL A 63 -0.13 -9.27 5.56
N ALA A 64 0.66 -8.27 5.92
CA ALA A 64 2.06 -8.13 5.52
C ALA A 64 2.97 -8.49 6.69
N ARG A 65 3.94 -9.38 6.46
CA ARG A 65 5.00 -9.70 7.41
C ARG A 65 6.21 -8.80 7.14
N LEU A 66 6.47 -7.86 8.03
CA LEU A 66 7.53 -6.86 7.85
C LEU A 66 8.89 -7.36 8.35
N SER A 67 8.89 -8.17 9.42
CA SER A 67 10.09 -8.81 9.96
C SER A 67 9.76 -10.22 10.45
N GLN A 68 10.68 -10.89 11.11
CA GLN A 68 10.40 -12.20 11.72
C GLN A 68 9.24 -12.16 12.71
N THR A 69 9.07 -11.05 13.40
CA THR A 69 8.14 -10.89 14.51
C THR A 69 7.16 -9.72 14.35
N GLU A 70 7.13 -9.06 13.19
CA GLU A 70 6.28 -7.90 12.97
C GLU A 70 5.34 -8.11 11.78
N PHE A 71 4.06 -7.85 12.03
CA PHE A 71 2.96 -7.98 11.09
C PHE A 71 2.18 -6.67 10.99
N LEU A 72 1.74 -6.35 9.78
CA LEU A 72 0.86 -5.22 9.49
C LEU A 72 -0.41 -5.76 8.82
N LEU A 73 -1.55 -5.44 9.42
CA LEU A 73 -2.87 -5.82 8.94
C LEU A 73 -3.54 -4.61 8.31
N LEU A 74 -4.11 -4.80 7.12
CA LEU A 74 -4.82 -3.77 6.37
C LEU A 74 -6.27 -4.19 6.16
N GLY A 75 -7.20 -3.29 6.48
CA GLY A 75 -8.63 -3.54 6.38
C GLY A 75 -9.13 -3.73 4.94
N SER A 76 -10.11 -4.59 4.78
CA SER A 76 -10.77 -4.85 3.50
C SER A 76 -11.70 -3.69 3.10
N PRO A 77 -11.86 -3.38 1.81
CA PRO A 77 -12.96 -2.54 1.36
C PRO A 77 -14.34 -3.20 1.49
N LEU A 78 -14.41 -4.54 1.59
CA LEU A 78 -15.67 -5.29 1.60
C LEU A 78 -16.45 -5.13 2.91
N ASP A 79 -15.76 -4.91 4.03
CA ASP A 79 -16.32 -4.69 5.37
C ASP A 79 -15.94 -3.34 5.97
N ASN A 80 -15.44 -2.41 5.14
CA ASN A 80 -14.88 -1.13 5.57
C ASN A 80 -13.76 -1.26 6.61
N GLY A 81 -13.06 -2.40 6.65
CA GLY A 81 -11.98 -2.68 7.58
C GLY A 81 -12.45 -3.15 8.97
N GLN A 82 -13.74 -3.45 9.14
CA GLN A 82 -14.33 -3.77 10.45
C GLN A 82 -13.61 -4.92 11.16
N ARG A 83 -13.24 -5.98 10.45
CA ARG A 83 -12.46 -7.08 11.03
C ARG A 83 -11.17 -6.60 11.69
N ILE A 84 -10.45 -5.69 11.04
CA ILE A 84 -9.18 -5.18 11.58
C ILE A 84 -9.41 -4.24 12.75
N ALA A 85 -10.42 -3.38 12.69
CA ALA A 85 -10.83 -2.55 13.82
C ALA A 85 -11.25 -3.40 15.03
N ASP A 86 -11.97 -4.48 14.81
CA ASP A 86 -12.36 -5.41 15.87
C ASP A 86 -11.15 -6.12 16.50
N GLU A 87 -10.14 -6.50 15.72
CA GLU A 87 -8.91 -7.10 16.25
C GLU A 87 -8.11 -6.10 17.10
N GLU A 88 -8.03 -4.84 16.68
CA GLU A 88 -7.42 -3.78 17.49
C GLU A 88 -8.17 -3.56 18.80
N ALA A 89 -9.49 -3.47 18.75
CA ALA A 89 -10.34 -3.23 19.92
C ALA A 89 -10.37 -4.40 20.93
N ARG A 90 -10.15 -5.63 20.46
CA ARG A 90 -10.13 -6.83 21.32
C ARG A 90 -8.79 -7.14 21.93
N TRP A 91 -7.72 -6.48 21.46
CA TRP A 91 -6.40 -6.76 21.98
C TRP A 91 -6.27 -6.24 23.42
N GLU A 92 -5.72 -7.09 24.27
CA GLU A 92 -5.41 -6.75 25.65
C GLU A 92 -3.95 -7.11 25.95
N LEU A 93 -3.28 -6.27 26.72
CA LEU A 93 -1.94 -6.56 27.19
C LEU A 93 -1.98 -7.67 28.23
N ASP A 94 -1.35 -8.80 27.91
CA ASP A 94 -1.20 -9.93 28.79
C ASP A 94 0.28 -10.30 29.01
N HIS A 95 0.55 -11.55 29.39
CA HIS A 95 1.91 -12.05 29.58
C HIS A 95 2.59 -12.54 28.29
N SER A 96 1.86 -12.50 27.14
CA SER A 96 2.42 -12.92 25.86
C SER A 96 3.31 -11.82 25.25
N ALA A 97 4.36 -12.24 24.56
CA ALA A 97 5.21 -11.32 23.81
C ALA A 97 4.53 -10.99 22.46
N ASN A 98 3.38 -10.31 22.55
CA ASN A 98 2.58 -9.83 21.42
C ASN A 98 2.06 -8.42 21.72
N TYR A 99 2.63 -7.42 21.07
CA TYR A 99 2.35 -6.01 21.33
C TYR A 99 1.63 -5.40 20.14
N LEU A 100 0.48 -4.78 20.43
CA LEU A 100 -0.26 -4.00 19.46
C LEU A 100 0.49 -2.72 19.13
N MET A 101 0.52 -2.39 17.85
CA MET A 101 1.10 -1.16 17.31
C MET A 101 0.01 -0.39 16.56
N PRO A 102 -0.60 0.64 17.16
CA PRO A 102 -1.57 1.49 16.47
C PRO A 102 -0.95 2.07 15.20
N ARG A 103 -1.63 1.91 14.07
CA ARG A 103 -1.11 2.37 12.77
C ARG A 103 -1.96 3.48 12.17
N GLU A 104 -3.14 3.72 12.68
CA GLU A 104 -4.03 4.76 12.17
C GLU A 104 -3.48 6.16 12.42
N ASP A 105 -2.88 6.40 13.59
CA ASP A 105 -2.28 7.69 13.94
C ASP A 105 -0.89 7.88 13.36
N SER A 106 -0.15 6.80 13.17
CA SER A 106 1.27 6.86 12.77
C SER A 106 1.50 6.79 11.27
N HIS A 107 0.64 6.13 10.50
CA HIS A 107 0.84 5.90 9.07
C HIS A 107 -0.31 6.46 8.23
N ALA A 108 -0.01 7.17 7.18
CA ALA A 108 -0.89 7.35 6.04
C ALA A 108 -0.89 6.08 5.18
N TRP A 109 -1.95 5.90 4.40
CA TRP A 109 -2.10 4.77 3.50
C TRP A 109 -2.65 5.23 2.16
N LEU A 110 -1.86 5.12 1.10
CA LEU A 110 -2.27 5.39 -0.28
C LEU A 110 -2.28 4.11 -1.10
N GLN A 111 -3.24 4.01 -2.01
CA GLN A 111 -3.29 2.97 -3.03
C GLN A 111 -2.96 3.57 -4.39
N LEU A 112 -1.96 3.00 -5.07
CA LEU A 112 -1.60 3.34 -6.44
C LEU A 112 -1.94 2.15 -7.35
N SER A 113 -2.83 2.36 -8.32
CA SER A 113 -3.32 1.29 -9.22
C SER A 113 -3.16 1.68 -10.69
N GLY A 114 -2.97 0.68 -11.56
CA GLY A 114 -2.94 0.85 -13.01
C GLY A 114 -1.67 0.36 -13.68
N ALA A 115 -1.65 0.39 -15.01
CA ALA A 115 -0.62 -0.24 -15.83
C ALA A 115 0.77 0.38 -15.73
N CYS A 116 0.89 1.64 -15.29
CA CYS A 116 2.18 2.36 -15.27
C CYS A 116 2.73 2.60 -13.84
N ILE A 117 2.18 1.95 -12.82
CA ILE A 117 2.55 2.21 -11.42
C ILE A 117 4.04 1.99 -11.14
N SER A 118 4.68 0.97 -11.72
CA SER A 118 6.12 0.74 -11.58
C SER A 118 6.96 1.88 -12.20
N ARG A 119 6.49 2.46 -13.32
CA ARG A 119 7.15 3.61 -13.97
C ARG A 119 6.97 4.89 -13.15
N VAL A 120 5.80 5.09 -12.54
CA VAL A 120 5.56 6.20 -11.60
C VAL A 120 6.52 6.09 -10.42
N MET A 121 6.58 4.90 -9.79
CA MET A 121 7.45 4.67 -8.63
C MET A 121 8.94 4.77 -8.97
N ALA A 122 9.37 4.42 -10.17
CA ALA A 122 10.77 4.57 -10.60
C ALA A 122 11.28 6.02 -10.58
N LYS A 123 10.39 7.02 -10.60
CA LYS A 123 10.74 8.44 -10.44
C LYS A 123 11.00 8.83 -8.99
N LEU A 124 10.48 8.07 -8.04
CA LEU A 124 10.45 8.40 -6.61
C LEU A 124 11.25 7.45 -5.73
N CYS A 125 11.43 6.20 -6.18
CA CYS A 125 11.97 5.09 -5.39
C CYS A 125 13.14 4.43 -6.13
N GLY A 126 14.23 4.17 -5.41
CA GLY A 126 15.42 3.52 -5.98
C GLY A 126 15.33 1.99 -6.08
N VAL A 127 14.26 1.38 -5.54
CA VAL A 127 14.03 -0.08 -5.62
C VAL A 127 13.33 -0.42 -6.94
N ASP A 128 13.74 -1.51 -7.55
CA ASP A 128 13.08 -2.04 -8.75
C ASP A 128 11.73 -2.67 -8.40
N LEU A 129 10.65 -1.93 -8.69
CA LEU A 129 9.27 -2.35 -8.45
C LEU A 129 8.57 -2.86 -9.72
N ARG A 130 9.33 -3.25 -10.75
CA ARG A 130 8.76 -3.91 -11.93
C ARG A 130 8.23 -5.30 -11.58
N PRO A 131 7.23 -5.82 -12.30
CA PRO A 131 6.61 -7.11 -12.01
C PRO A 131 7.60 -8.29 -11.90
N GLU A 132 8.68 -8.25 -12.69
CA GLU A 132 9.73 -9.28 -12.72
C GLU A 132 10.56 -9.32 -11.43
N ALA A 133 10.76 -8.17 -10.78
CA ALA A 133 11.54 -8.02 -9.57
C ALA A 133 10.68 -7.93 -8.31
N PHE A 134 9.44 -7.46 -8.45
CA PHE A 134 8.52 -7.20 -7.34
C PHE A 134 7.16 -7.83 -7.61
N ALA A 135 7.11 -9.17 -7.55
CA ALA A 135 5.92 -9.95 -7.81
C ALA A 135 4.80 -9.68 -6.79
N ALA A 136 3.56 -10.08 -7.12
CA ALA A 136 2.43 -10.02 -6.20
C ALA A 136 2.76 -10.71 -4.86
N GLY A 137 2.32 -10.12 -3.76
CA GLY A 137 2.65 -10.54 -2.40
C GLY A 137 4.04 -10.10 -1.92
N SER A 138 4.81 -9.34 -2.71
CA SER A 138 6.09 -8.78 -2.26
C SER A 138 5.88 -7.49 -1.44
N VAL A 139 6.76 -7.28 -0.45
CA VAL A 139 6.81 -6.06 0.36
C VAL A 139 8.21 -5.46 0.26
N ALA A 140 8.29 -4.15 0.02
CA ALA A 140 9.53 -3.40 0.07
C ALA A 140 9.45 -2.35 1.19
N GLN A 141 10.36 -2.43 2.14
CA GLN A 141 10.59 -1.41 3.16
C GLN A 141 11.76 -0.55 2.70
N THR A 142 11.49 0.65 2.23
CA THR A 142 12.47 1.47 1.51
C THR A 142 12.19 2.96 1.69
N SER A 143 12.77 3.80 0.83
CA SER A 143 12.42 5.21 0.73
C SER A 143 11.87 5.55 -0.65
N ALA A 144 10.85 6.41 -0.68
CA ALA A 144 10.32 7.03 -1.88
C ALA A 144 10.08 8.52 -1.60
N ALA A 145 10.34 9.39 -2.59
CA ALA A 145 10.26 10.84 -2.40
C ALA A 145 10.97 11.30 -1.10
N ARG A 146 12.09 10.68 -0.75
CA ARG A 146 12.93 10.97 0.44
C ARG A 146 12.31 10.67 1.81
N ILE A 147 11.21 9.94 1.87
CA ILE A 147 10.63 9.46 3.13
C ILE A 147 10.60 7.94 3.17
N ASN A 148 10.59 7.37 4.38
CA ASN A 148 10.47 5.93 4.55
C ASN A 148 9.07 5.46 4.19
N VAL A 149 8.99 4.40 3.40
CA VAL A 149 7.74 3.83 2.93
C VAL A 149 7.75 2.30 3.06
N ILE A 150 6.57 1.74 3.25
CA ILE A 150 6.29 0.32 3.07
C ILE A 150 5.45 0.21 1.80
N VAL A 151 5.97 -0.44 0.77
CA VAL A 151 5.25 -0.71 -0.49
C VAL A 151 4.89 -2.18 -0.52
N ILE A 152 3.60 -2.48 -0.70
CA ILE A 152 3.07 -3.84 -0.77
C ILE A 152 2.44 -4.03 -2.15
N ASN A 153 2.90 -5.02 -2.91
CA ASN A 153 2.29 -5.38 -4.18
C ASN A 153 1.14 -6.36 -3.94
N LEU A 154 -0.10 -5.88 -4.05
CA LEU A 154 -1.31 -6.69 -3.95
C LEU A 154 -2.02 -6.88 -5.30
N GLY A 155 -1.44 -6.32 -6.36
CA GLY A 155 -1.99 -6.42 -7.70
C GLY A 155 -1.83 -7.82 -8.30
N VAL A 156 -2.75 -8.15 -9.18
CA VAL A 156 -2.59 -9.24 -10.15
C VAL A 156 -2.05 -8.67 -11.46
N GLN A 157 -1.52 -9.52 -12.35
CA GLN A 157 -0.86 -9.08 -13.58
C GLN A 157 -1.75 -8.17 -14.45
N THR A 158 -3.07 -8.38 -14.44
CA THR A 158 -4.04 -7.59 -15.21
C THR A 158 -4.48 -6.30 -14.50
N GLU A 159 -4.28 -6.22 -13.19
CA GLU A 159 -4.66 -5.08 -12.35
C GLU A 159 -3.55 -4.77 -11.34
N PRO A 160 -2.43 -4.17 -11.78
CA PRO A 160 -1.34 -3.82 -10.88
C PRO A 160 -1.79 -2.84 -9.80
N CYS A 161 -1.42 -3.12 -8.54
CA CYS A 161 -1.84 -2.35 -7.38
C CYS A 161 -0.76 -2.37 -6.29
N PHE A 162 -0.32 -1.19 -5.87
CA PHE A 162 0.56 -1.00 -4.73
C PHE A 162 -0.18 -0.34 -3.58
N GLN A 163 -0.05 -0.92 -2.38
CA GLN A 163 -0.40 -0.25 -1.14
C GLN A 163 0.87 0.42 -0.60
N ILE A 164 0.80 1.69 -0.27
CA ILE A 164 1.95 2.49 0.15
C ILE A 164 1.63 3.11 1.51
N LEU A 165 2.40 2.71 2.53
CA LEU A 165 2.25 3.24 3.88
C LEU A 165 3.51 4.01 4.27
N PHE A 166 3.33 5.12 4.97
CA PHE A 166 4.41 6.02 5.38
C PHE A 166 3.94 6.92 6.53
N ASP A 167 4.84 7.70 7.12
CA ASP A 167 4.52 8.62 8.21
C ASP A 167 3.36 9.56 7.84
N ARG A 168 2.29 9.53 8.65
CA ARG A 168 1.07 10.31 8.44
C ARG A 168 1.33 11.81 8.33
N ALA A 169 2.32 12.34 9.04
CA ALA A 169 2.70 13.76 8.96
C ALA A 169 3.19 14.16 7.55
N SER A 170 3.64 13.20 6.75
CA SER A 170 4.14 13.42 5.39
C SER A 170 3.06 13.28 4.31
N LEU A 171 1.78 13.07 4.67
CA LEU A 171 0.72 12.75 3.70
C LEU A 171 0.58 13.79 2.58
N ALA A 172 0.51 15.07 2.92
CA ALA A 172 0.35 16.13 1.92
C ALA A 172 1.54 16.16 0.95
N TYR A 173 2.76 16.15 1.49
CA TYR A 173 3.99 16.16 0.71
C TYR A 173 4.10 14.95 -0.23
N PHE A 174 3.87 13.74 0.31
CA PHE A 174 4.01 12.52 -0.48
C PHE A 174 2.94 12.41 -1.56
N LYS A 175 1.71 12.81 -1.25
CA LYS A 175 0.63 12.88 -2.22
C LYS A 175 0.97 13.80 -3.38
N ASP A 176 1.48 15.01 -3.11
CA ASP A 176 1.87 15.96 -4.15
C ASP A 176 3.01 15.40 -5.03
N ALA A 177 4.03 14.78 -4.43
CA ALA A 177 5.11 14.13 -5.16
C ALA A 177 4.61 12.98 -6.05
N MET A 178 3.64 12.19 -5.58
CA MET A 178 3.01 11.12 -6.36
C MET A 178 2.22 11.67 -7.54
N LEU A 179 1.43 12.71 -7.34
CA LEU A 179 0.63 13.34 -8.39
C LEU A 179 1.52 13.96 -9.47
N ASP A 180 2.61 14.63 -9.08
CA ASP A 180 3.62 15.14 -10.01
C ASP A 180 4.22 14.00 -10.85
N ALA A 181 4.65 12.92 -10.19
CA ALA A 181 5.20 11.75 -10.87
C ALA A 181 4.22 11.08 -11.84
N MET A 182 2.91 11.14 -11.53
CA MET A 182 1.83 10.56 -12.34
C MET A 182 1.43 11.40 -13.56
N THR A 183 1.79 12.69 -13.58
CA THR A 183 1.30 13.66 -14.58
C THR A 183 1.56 13.21 -16.02
N GLU A 184 2.75 12.73 -16.34
CA GLU A 184 3.10 12.28 -17.69
C GLU A 184 2.31 11.03 -18.15
N PHE A 185 1.71 10.30 -17.20
CA PHE A 185 0.91 9.08 -17.46
C PHE A 185 -0.60 9.37 -17.46
N GLY A 186 -1.01 10.64 -17.38
CA GLY A 186 -2.41 11.01 -17.27
C GLY A 186 -3.07 10.45 -16.00
N GLY A 187 -2.29 10.31 -14.93
CA GLY A 187 -2.76 9.80 -13.65
C GLY A 187 -3.79 10.69 -12.99
N ARG A 188 -4.66 10.10 -12.15
CA ARG A 188 -5.74 10.80 -11.45
C ARG A 188 -5.76 10.44 -9.97
N TYR A 189 -6.18 11.42 -9.17
CA TYR A 189 -6.56 11.22 -7.78
C TYR A 189 -8.07 10.91 -7.70
N LEU A 190 -8.46 9.95 -6.85
CA LEU A 190 -9.84 9.50 -6.65
C LEU A 190 -10.36 9.99 -5.30
#